data_dd04ab4585d94a6a87d878a6fecdd6e1
#
_entry.id   dd04ab4585d94a6a87d878a6fecdd6e1
#
_cell.length_a   1.000
_cell.length_b   1.000
_cell.length_c   1.000
_cell.angle_alpha   90.00
_cell.angle_beta   90.00
_cell.angle_gamma   90.00
#
_symmetry.space_group_name_H-M   'P 1'
#
loop_
_entity.id
_entity.type
_entity.pdbx_description
1 polymer ?
#
loop_
_entity_poly.entity_id
_entity_poly.type
_entity_poly.pdbx_seq_one_letter_code
_entity_poly.pdbx_strand_id
1 'polypeptide(L)'
;MVLLYLPFRNEVADIVDCNKFIQLFNDNKETIMERRKLYENNIDIDKVMQELEAMMILQNSDTTEPTETESRRVFVEQLLGGEGAENNDDVNEIVPQNGLSVVKKRSNVMPKQQYCELLRTTNAEQREVVLEAIHRLHGCGDELLQALQIFFTGPAGCGKTYTLKALMETYNRYTQNHNSLNNAYVACASTGKAALPLGGTTVHSAFRLTTSRVTRLLSAENLQAYRNMFVGVRAVFIDEISMLSAAILGKINYRLQQITGIYDQVFGGLHIILCGDFRQLPPVRATPCYTVPINQLGGPILWQSIDYFPLVRVVRQTDELFSRILTKIGDGLKLSVNNIKLIESRHKSESWCKENVPDAVRLFYSNFEVDSYNRKAINNAHNCIATDIMLGYSSNSERGQQQGKLHKMSVAETDGLPYTLPLAVGYPYMITSNINVGDGLVNGAIGVLRHIERQPADPAEAGPSTSTTSPPTKDEIITLWFEFPDKSTGASAKLKSRPHVLSKPNTLSVDWVPVYKKVVNITLTKTVKCKRKQFPCVPACAITIHKSQEP
;
A
#
# COMPACT_ATOMS: atom_id res chain seq x y z
N MET A 1 -3.38 13.92 -31.67
CA MET A 1 -3.71 13.37 -33.00
C MET A 1 -2.54 13.50 -33.96
N VAL A 2 -2.08 14.74 -34.34
CA VAL A 2 -0.93 14.93 -35.24
C VAL A 2 0.30 14.18 -34.71
N LEU A 3 0.65 14.34 -33.45
CA LEU A 3 1.78 13.69 -32.77
C LEU A 3 1.69 12.15 -32.69
N LEU A 4 0.49 11.59 -32.66
CA LEU A 4 0.27 10.16 -32.51
C LEU A 4 0.29 9.41 -33.84
N TYR A 5 -0.08 10.08 -34.94
CA TYR A 5 -0.32 9.42 -36.22
C TYR A 5 0.53 9.93 -37.38
N LEU A 6 1.32 11.00 -37.17
CA LEU A 6 2.28 11.51 -38.18
C LEU A 6 3.71 11.41 -37.65
N PRO A 7 4.66 10.85 -38.42
CA PRO A 7 6.05 10.84 -38.04
C PRO A 7 6.62 12.26 -38.16
N PHE A 8 7.29 12.74 -37.10
CA PHE A 8 8.06 13.99 -37.11
C PHE A 8 9.55 13.68 -36.91
N ARG A 9 10.41 14.48 -37.52
CA ARG A 9 11.87 14.28 -37.46
C ARG A 9 12.59 15.31 -36.57
N ASN A 10 11.96 16.45 -36.33
CA ASN A 10 12.53 17.51 -35.51
C ASN A 10 11.44 18.13 -34.63
N GLU A 11 11.50 17.82 -33.36
CA GLU A 11 10.51 18.22 -32.36
C GLU A 11 10.37 19.75 -32.27
N VAL A 12 11.48 20.50 -32.33
CA VAL A 12 11.47 21.95 -32.21
C VAL A 12 10.94 22.65 -33.48
N ALA A 13 11.26 22.10 -34.65
CA ALA A 13 10.83 22.71 -35.93
C ALA A 13 9.38 22.33 -36.28
N ASP A 14 8.95 21.14 -35.89
CA ASP A 14 7.69 20.54 -36.33
C ASP A 14 6.56 20.70 -35.29
N ILE A 15 6.90 20.92 -34.01
CA ILE A 15 5.95 20.82 -32.87
C ILE A 15 5.72 22.13 -32.11
N VAL A 16 6.67 23.06 -32.10
CA VAL A 16 6.60 24.27 -31.23
C VAL A 16 5.57 25.30 -31.68
N ASP A 17 5.17 25.32 -32.95
CA ASP A 17 4.21 26.27 -33.47
C ASP A 17 2.79 25.72 -33.54
N CYS A 18 1.92 26.11 -32.58
CA CYS A 18 0.53 25.68 -32.50
C CYS A 18 -0.27 25.94 -33.78
N ASN A 19 0.05 26.94 -34.57
CA ASN A 19 -0.63 27.22 -35.83
C ASN A 19 -0.29 26.18 -36.91
N LYS A 20 0.91 25.64 -36.90
CA LYS A 20 1.32 24.52 -37.77
C LYS A 20 0.57 23.22 -37.47
N PHE A 21 0.21 22.97 -36.24
CA PHE A 21 -0.57 21.76 -35.89
C PHE A 21 -1.94 21.71 -36.55
N ILE A 22 -2.62 22.84 -36.59
CA ILE A 22 -3.95 22.94 -37.23
C ILE A 22 -3.80 22.69 -38.73
N GLN A 23 -2.79 23.28 -39.34
CA GLN A 23 -2.50 23.11 -40.75
C GLN A 23 -2.09 21.68 -41.09
N LEU A 24 -1.13 21.08 -40.34
CA LEU A 24 -0.70 19.70 -40.47
C LEU A 24 -1.86 18.70 -40.25
N PHE A 25 -2.75 18.99 -39.31
CA PHE A 25 -3.95 18.18 -39.11
C PHE A 25 -4.89 18.25 -40.29
N ASN A 26 -5.15 19.44 -40.84
CA ASN A 26 -6.06 19.61 -41.95
C ASN A 26 -5.49 18.99 -43.24
N ASP A 27 -4.19 19.15 -43.48
CA ASP A 27 -3.48 18.63 -44.67
C ASP A 27 -3.40 17.11 -44.65
N ASN A 28 -3.37 16.49 -43.47
CA ASN A 28 -3.21 15.02 -43.29
C ASN A 28 -4.41 14.36 -42.63
N LYS A 29 -5.55 15.01 -42.61
CA LYS A 29 -6.76 14.56 -41.89
C LYS A 29 -7.19 13.15 -42.29
N GLU A 30 -7.19 12.83 -43.56
CA GLU A 30 -7.58 11.50 -44.07
C GLU A 30 -6.62 10.42 -43.57
N THR A 31 -5.34 10.63 -43.70
CA THR A 31 -4.29 9.71 -43.24
C THR A 31 -4.33 9.49 -41.71
N ILE A 32 -4.56 10.58 -40.96
CA ILE A 32 -4.71 10.51 -39.51
C ILE A 32 -5.95 9.71 -39.12
N MET A 33 -7.07 9.94 -39.81
CA MET A 33 -8.31 9.22 -39.53
C MET A 33 -8.26 7.74 -39.97
N GLU A 34 -7.57 7.41 -41.05
CA GLU A 34 -7.33 6.03 -41.45
C GLU A 34 -6.46 5.29 -40.45
N ARG A 35 -5.34 5.89 -40.04
CA ARG A 35 -4.46 5.30 -39.01
C ARG A 35 -5.18 5.18 -37.67
N ARG A 36 -5.96 6.18 -37.28
CA ARG A 36 -6.82 6.13 -36.11
C ARG A 36 -7.79 4.95 -36.16
N LYS A 37 -8.46 4.72 -37.28
CA LYS A 37 -9.34 3.56 -37.47
C LYS A 37 -8.61 2.23 -37.34
N LEU A 38 -7.39 2.13 -37.86
CA LEU A 38 -6.54 0.94 -37.71
C LEU A 38 -6.25 0.63 -36.24
N TYR A 39 -6.00 1.64 -35.40
CA TYR A 39 -5.69 1.46 -33.98
C TYR A 39 -6.92 1.40 -33.07
N GLU A 40 -8.00 2.10 -33.39
CA GLU A 40 -9.21 2.13 -32.55
C GLU A 40 -10.21 1.01 -32.85
N ASN A 41 -10.27 0.50 -34.08
CA ASN A 41 -11.30 -0.45 -34.50
C ASN A 41 -10.85 -1.89 -34.78
N ASN A 42 -9.54 -2.20 -34.76
CA ASN A 42 -9.05 -3.49 -35.23
C ASN A 42 -8.07 -4.20 -34.30
N ILE A 43 -8.10 -3.95 -33.01
CA ILE A 43 -7.48 -4.90 -32.08
C ILE A 43 -8.56 -5.94 -31.78
N ASP A 44 -8.64 -6.94 -32.65
CA ASP A 44 -9.35 -8.17 -32.35
C ASP A 44 -8.57 -8.89 -31.27
N ILE A 45 -9.03 -8.73 -30.02
CA ILE A 45 -8.40 -9.32 -28.83
C ILE A 45 -8.28 -10.83 -29.00
N ASP A 46 -9.27 -11.47 -29.65
CA ASP A 46 -9.25 -12.92 -29.87
C ASP A 46 -8.13 -13.30 -30.85
N LYS A 47 -7.84 -12.46 -31.86
CA LYS A 47 -6.73 -12.65 -32.78
C LYS A 47 -5.36 -12.44 -32.13
N VAL A 48 -5.20 -11.37 -31.36
CA VAL A 48 -3.97 -11.13 -30.57
C VAL A 48 -3.73 -12.27 -29.58
N MET A 49 -4.79 -12.77 -28.92
CA MET A 49 -4.69 -13.91 -28.02
C MET A 49 -4.29 -15.20 -28.72
N GLN A 50 -4.79 -15.47 -29.92
CA GLN A 50 -4.42 -16.63 -30.73
C GLN A 50 -2.96 -16.53 -31.22
N GLU A 51 -2.52 -15.36 -31.66
CA GLU A 51 -1.13 -15.11 -32.04
C GLU A 51 -0.16 -15.29 -30.86
N LEU A 52 -0.53 -14.83 -29.67
CA LEU A 52 0.24 -15.02 -28.45
C LEU A 52 0.32 -16.50 -28.03
N GLU A 53 -0.78 -17.24 -28.12
CA GLU A 53 -0.78 -18.69 -27.84
C GLU A 53 0.07 -19.47 -28.83
N ALA A 54 0.03 -19.12 -30.12
CA ALA A 54 0.88 -19.72 -31.14
C ALA A 54 2.38 -19.46 -30.88
N MET A 55 2.74 -18.24 -30.45
CA MET A 55 4.12 -17.91 -30.07
C MET A 55 4.59 -18.68 -28.81
N MET A 56 3.73 -18.85 -27.82
CA MET A 56 4.04 -19.64 -26.62
C MET A 56 4.28 -21.13 -26.94
N ILE A 57 3.53 -21.68 -27.90
CA ILE A 57 3.72 -23.08 -28.35
C ILE A 57 5.07 -23.23 -29.08
N LEU A 58 5.46 -22.25 -29.89
CA LEU A 58 6.75 -22.25 -30.60
C LEU A 58 7.96 -22.13 -29.66
N GLN A 59 7.85 -21.31 -28.60
CA GLN A 59 8.92 -21.18 -27.59
C GLN A 59 9.10 -22.43 -26.72
N ASN A 60 8.06 -23.25 -26.54
CA ASN A 60 8.15 -24.50 -25.78
C ASN A 60 8.69 -25.69 -26.61
N SER A 61 8.84 -25.57 -27.93
CA SER A 61 9.32 -26.64 -28.80
C SER A 61 10.84 -26.62 -29.01
N ASP A 62 11.57 -25.57 -28.64
CA ASP A 62 12.99 -25.39 -28.94
C ASP A 62 13.94 -25.48 -27.72
N THR A 63 13.51 -25.99 -26.57
CA THR A 63 14.40 -26.06 -25.40
C THR A 63 14.85 -27.49 -25.08
N THR A 64 15.94 -27.92 -25.73
CA THR A 64 16.76 -29.06 -25.30
C THR A 64 18.17 -28.66 -24.83
N GLU A 65 18.40 -27.44 -24.36
CA GLU A 65 19.63 -27.08 -23.67
C GLU A 65 19.33 -26.50 -22.28
N PRO A 66 20.09 -26.89 -21.23
CA PRO A 66 19.85 -26.39 -19.87
C PRO A 66 20.18 -24.90 -19.82
N THR A 67 19.16 -24.09 -19.53
CA THR A 67 19.31 -22.66 -19.38
C THR A 67 20.14 -22.32 -18.14
N GLU A 68 20.85 -21.16 -18.15
CA GLU A 68 21.65 -20.63 -17.03
C GLU A 68 20.91 -20.65 -15.67
N THR A 69 19.59 -20.75 -15.68
CA THR A 69 18.73 -20.84 -14.50
C THR A 69 18.83 -22.18 -13.78
N GLU A 70 19.04 -23.29 -14.51
CA GLU A 70 19.26 -24.62 -13.91
C GLU A 70 20.65 -24.75 -13.32
N SER A 71 21.67 -24.20 -13.98
CA SER A 71 23.03 -24.13 -13.43
C SER A 71 23.10 -23.33 -12.11
N ARG A 72 22.27 -22.29 -11.96
CA ARG A 72 22.15 -21.55 -10.70
C ARG A 72 21.43 -22.34 -9.60
N ARG A 73 20.44 -23.16 -9.93
CA ARG A 73 19.77 -24.05 -8.96
C ARG A 73 20.72 -25.08 -8.37
N VAL A 74 21.49 -25.75 -9.20
CA VAL A 74 22.48 -26.76 -8.78
C VAL A 74 23.56 -26.14 -7.89
N PHE A 75 24.02 -24.93 -8.20
CA PHE A 75 25.00 -24.21 -7.39
C PHE A 75 24.47 -23.82 -6.00
N VAL A 76 23.20 -23.47 -5.89
CA VAL A 76 22.55 -23.10 -4.61
C VAL A 76 22.32 -24.32 -3.72
N GLU A 77 21.97 -25.49 -4.29
CA GLU A 77 21.84 -26.74 -3.52
C GLU A 77 23.18 -27.26 -2.98
N GLN A 78 24.28 -27.02 -3.68
CA GLN A 78 25.63 -27.38 -3.19
C GLN A 78 26.14 -26.46 -2.06
N LEU A 79 25.66 -25.22 -1.95
CA LEU A 79 26.04 -24.29 -0.89
C LEU A 79 25.28 -24.45 0.43
N LEU A 80 24.16 -25.18 0.43
CA LEU A 80 23.34 -25.41 1.63
C LEU A 80 23.72 -26.63 2.47
N GLY A 81 24.78 -27.35 2.10
CA GLY A 81 25.28 -28.56 2.76
C GLY A 81 26.52 -28.36 3.64
N GLY A 82 26.55 -27.36 4.51
CA GLY A 82 27.67 -27.12 5.43
C GLY A 82 27.19 -26.75 6.84
N GLU A 83 27.38 -27.68 7.78
CA GLU A 83 27.10 -27.51 9.20
C GLU A 83 28.05 -26.51 9.90
N GLY A 84 27.52 -25.75 10.84
CA GLY A 84 28.14 -25.41 12.13
C GLY A 84 29.09 -24.23 12.18
N ALA A 85 28.67 -23.18 12.88
CA ALA A 85 29.36 -22.60 14.04
C ALA A 85 28.61 -21.37 14.59
N GLU A 86 28.36 -21.45 15.88
CA GLU A 86 27.89 -20.37 16.74
C GLU A 86 28.91 -19.21 16.75
N ASN A 87 28.40 -17.95 16.74
CA ASN A 87 28.82 -16.94 17.73
C ASN A 87 27.89 -15.73 17.72
N ASN A 88 27.49 -15.39 18.92
CA ASN A 88 26.75 -14.23 19.35
C ASN A 88 27.42 -12.92 18.92
N ASP A 89 26.58 -11.97 18.42
CA ASP A 89 26.53 -10.65 19.04
C ASP A 89 25.29 -9.87 18.58
N ASP A 90 24.57 -9.43 19.57
CA ASP A 90 23.37 -8.64 19.61
C ASP A 90 23.23 -7.50 18.60
N VAL A 91 22.31 -7.63 17.66
CA VAL A 91 21.31 -6.61 17.35
C VAL A 91 20.01 -7.35 17.03
N ASN A 92 19.08 -7.42 17.98
CA ASN A 92 17.71 -7.89 17.77
C ASN A 92 17.02 -7.04 16.71
N GLU A 93 17.24 -7.33 15.42
CA GLU A 93 16.27 -7.04 14.37
C GLU A 93 15.09 -7.99 14.64
N ILE A 94 13.94 -7.39 14.98
CA ILE A 94 12.68 -8.10 15.12
C ILE A 94 12.39 -8.79 13.78
N VAL A 95 12.75 -10.05 13.69
CA VAL A 95 12.24 -10.96 12.66
C VAL A 95 10.76 -11.13 12.99
N PRO A 96 9.83 -10.73 12.12
CA PRO A 96 8.45 -11.14 12.29
C PRO A 96 8.43 -12.67 12.16
N GLN A 97 8.14 -13.37 13.25
CA GLN A 97 8.07 -14.84 13.31
C GLN A 97 6.92 -15.45 12.48
N ASN A 98 6.28 -14.67 11.63
CA ASN A 98 5.42 -15.15 10.55
C ASN A 98 5.97 -14.53 9.26
N GLY A 99 6.71 -15.32 8.50
CA GLY A 99 7.31 -14.93 7.23
C GLY A 99 6.27 -14.39 6.27
N LEU A 100 6.05 -13.07 6.29
CA LEU A 100 5.32 -12.35 5.26
C LEU A 100 6.18 -12.42 4.00
N SER A 101 5.95 -13.44 3.17
CA SER A 101 6.55 -13.51 1.85
C SER A 101 6.11 -12.27 1.07
N VAL A 102 7.06 -11.46 0.65
CA VAL A 102 6.84 -10.27 -0.18
C VAL A 102 6.23 -10.67 -1.52
N VAL A 103 6.72 -11.77 -2.08
CA VAL A 103 6.13 -12.43 -3.26
C VAL A 103 5.09 -13.42 -2.76
N LYS A 104 3.82 -13.15 -3.08
CA LYS A 104 2.72 -14.00 -2.64
C LYS A 104 2.63 -15.26 -3.50
N LYS A 105 2.24 -16.37 -2.86
CA LYS A 105 1.86 -17.58 -3.58
C LYS A 105 0.62 -17.29 -4.41
N ARG A 106 0.62 -17.81 -5.61
CA ARG A 106 -0.54 -17.76 -6.50
C ARG A 106 -1.57 -18.78 -6.00
N SER A 107 -2.60 -18.31 -5.29
CA SER A 107 -3.61 -19.18 -4.68
C SER A 107 -4.55 -19.82 -5.71
N ASN A 108 -4.91 -19.06 -6.75
CA ASN A 108 -5.80 -19.51 -7.83
C ASN A 108 -5.35 -18.92 -9.15
N VAL A 109 -5.32 -19.73 -10.20
CA VAL A 109 -5.16 -19.27 -11.58
C VAL A 109 -6.53 -18.80 -12.08
N MET A 110 -6.64 -17.55 -12.50
CA MET A 110 -7.88 -17.04 -13.10
C MET A 110 -8.19 -17.86 -14.37
N PRO A 111 -9.40 -18.43 -14.55
CA PRO A 111 -9.77 -19.13 -15.78
C PRO A 111 -9.60 -18.25 -17.02
N LYS A 112 -9.21 -18.84 -18.15
CA LYS A 112 -9.00 -18.12 -19.42
C LYS A 112 -10.22 -17.25 -19.80
N GLN A 113 -11.43 -17.82 -19.71
CA GLN A 113 -12.67 -17.10 -20.01
C GLN A 113 -12.83 -15.84 -19.17
N GLN A 114 -12.57 -15.96 -17.86
CA GLN A 114 -12.68 -14.83 -16.93
C GLN A 114 -11.62 -13.75 -17.22
N TYR A 115 -10.40 -14.13 -17.59
CA TYR A 115 -9.37 -13.18 -18.00
C TYR A 115 -9.75 -12.47 -19.31
N CYS A 116 -10.23 -13.20 -20.31
CA CYS A 116 -10.71 -12.60 -21.57
C CYS A 116 -11.88 -11.64 -21.31
N GLU A 117 -12.80 -11.98 -20.42
CA GLU A 117 -13.90 -11.09 -20.02
C GLU A 117 -13.37 -9.83 -19.32
N LEU A 118 -12.41 -10.00 -18.42
CA LEU A 118 -11.73 -8.89 -17.75
C LEU A 118 -11.12 -7.92 -18.77
N LEU A 119 -10.45 -8.42 -19.81
CA LEU A 119 -9.87 -7.58 -20.86
C LEU A 119 -10.95 -6.95 -21.76
N ARG A 120 -12.01 -7.66 -22.10
CA ARG A 120 -13.12 -7.12 -22.92
C ARG A 120 -13.85 -5.98 -22.23
N THR A 121 -13.95 -6.02 -20.91
CA THR A 121 -14.61 -4.98 -20.11
C THR A 121 -13.73 -3.76 -19.84
N THR A 122 -12.42 -3.79 -20.17
CA THR A 122 -11.57 -2.61 -20.12
C THR A 122 -12.01 -1.57 -21.16
N ASN A 123 -11.99 -0.29 -20.77
CA ASN A 123 -12.17 0.81 -21.72
C ASN A 123 -10.87 1.01 -22.56
N ALA A 124 -10.92 1.88 -23.57
CA ALA A 124 -9.80 2.10 -24.49
C ALA A 124 -8.50 2.50 -23.76
N GLU A 125 -8.60 3.43 -22.79
CA GLU A 125 -7.47 3.94 -22.02
C GLU A 125 -6.84 2.84 -21.14
N GLN A 126 -7.66 2.06 -20.44
CA GLN A 126 -7.23 0.94 -19.61
C GLN A 126 -6.59 -0.17 -20.46
N ARG A 127 -7.17 -0.42 -21.64
CA ARG A 127 -6.68 -1.42 -22.58
C ARG A 127 -5.31 -1.05 -23.15
N GLU A 128 -5.09 0.22 -23.45
CA GLU A 128 -3.81 0.73 -23.93
C GLU A 128 -2.68 0.40 -22.95
N VAL A 129 -2.88 0.61 -21.65
CA VAL A 129 -1.90 0.27 -20.60
C VAL A 129 -1.61 -1.23 -20.57
N VAL A 130 -2.65 -2.07 -20.71
CA VAL A 130 -2.47 -3.54 -20.70
C VAL A 130 -1.76 -4.01 -21.96
N LEU A 131 -2.09 -3.45 -23.12
CA LEU A 131 -1.45 -3.81 -24.39
C LEU A 131 0.01 -3.40 -24.43
N GLU A 132 0.38 -2.25 -23.86
CA GLU A 132 1.79 -1.86 -23.75
C GLU A 132 2.57 -2.87 -22.89
N ALA A 133 2.01 -3.32 -21.77
CA ALA A 133 2.63 -4.34 -20.94
C ALA A 133 2.79 -5.67 -21.71
N ILE A 134 1.78 -6.11 -22.44
CA ILE A 134 1.83 -7.31 -23.27
C ILE A 134 2.92 -7.17 -24.35
N HIS A 135 2.95 -6.04 -25.05
CA HIS A 135 3.93 -5.76 -26.08
C HIS A 135 5.37 -5.85 -25.56
N ARG A 136 5.64 -5.26 -24.39
CA ARG A 136 6.96 -5.32 -23.73
C ARG A 136 7.31 -6.72 -23.20
N LEU A 137 6.32 -7.52 -22.81
CA LEU A 137 6.55 -8.89 -22.34
C LEU A 137 6.91 -9.85 -23.48
N HIS A 138 6.42 -9.59 -24.69
CA HIS A 138 6.60 -10.48 -25.84
C HIS A 138 7.74 -10.11 -26.77
N GLY A 139 8.31 -8.90 -26.68
CA GLY A 139 9.47 -8.43 -27.42
C GLY A 139 9.51 -8.90 -28.86
N CYS A 140 8.84 -8.23 -29.78
CA CYS A 140 8.95 -8.56 -31.20
C CYS A 140 10.26 -8.01 -31.79
N GLY A 141 11.28 -8.86 -31.92
CA GLY A 141 12.51 -8.53 -32.66
C GLY A 141 13.77 -8.51 -31.80
N ASP A 142 14.92 -8.47 -32.48
CA ASP A 142 16.30 -8.59 -31.94
C ASP A 142 16.75 -7.44 -31.02
N GLU A 143 15.89 -6.46 -30.67
CA GLU A 143 16.20 -5.43 -29.72
C GLU A 143 15.76 -5.86 -28.33
N LEU A 144 16.69 -5.94 -27.40
CA LEU A 144 16.46 -6.04 -25.95
C LEU A 144 15.60 -4.85 -25.51
N LEU A 145 14.29 -5.05 -25.47
CA LEU A 145 13.36 -4.02 -24.99
C LEU A 145 13.70 -3.67 -23.55
N GLN A 146 13.89 -2.38 -23.28
CA GLN A 146 14.09 -1.88 -21.92
C GLN A 146 12.92 -2.26 -21.03
N ALA A 147 13.19 -2.44 -19.74
CA ALA A 147 12.15 -2.73 -18.76
C ALA A 147 11.06 -1.65 -18.79
N LEU A 148 9.81 -2.09 -18.80
CA LEU A 148 8.66 -1.20 -18.81
C LEU A 148 8.60 -0.36 -17.52
N GLN A 149 8.53 0.96 -17.65
CA GLN A 149 8.37 1.89 -16.55
C GLN A 149 7.19 2.80 -16.88
N ILE A 150 6.05 2.55 -16.27
CA ILE A 150 4.82 3.30 -16.55
C ILE A 150 4.19 3.91 -15.29
N PHE A 151 3.55 5.04 -15.48
CA PHE A 151 2.66 5.66 -14.52
C PHE A 151 1.31 5.90 -15.18
N PHE A 152 0.29 5.21 -14.71
CA PHE A 152 -1.08 5.53 -15.12
C PHE A 152 -1.86 6.17 -13.99
N THR A 153 -2.60 7.20 -14.32
CA THR A 153 -3.28 8.07 -13.37
C THR A 153 -4.67 8.44 -13.87
N GLY A 154 -5.49 8.91 -12.96
CA GLY A 154 -6.83 9.40 -13.29
C GLY A 154 -7.65 9.71 -12.05
N PRO A 155 -8.80 10.37 -12.20
CA PRO A 155 -9.67 10.72 -11.10
C PRO A 155 -10.15 9.51 -10.30
N ALA A 156 -10.65 9.75 -9.09
CA ALA A 156 -11.27 8.71 -8.29
C ALA A 156 -12.40 8.04 -9.08
N GLY A 157 -12.38 6.71 -9.15
CA GLY A 157 -13.41 5.95 -9.87
C GLY A 157 -13.17 5.73 -11.37
N CYS A 158 -12.01 6.08 -11.93
CA CYS A 158 -11.64 5.76 -13.31
C CYS A 158 -11.17 4.31 -13.53
N GLY A 159 -11.19 3.46 -12.50
CA GLY A 159 -10.85 2.05 -12.63
C GLY A 159 -9.36 1.72 -12.50
N LYS A 160 -8.55 2.54 -11.82
CA LYS A 160 -7.12 2.31 -11.59
C LYS A 160 -6.83 0.91 -11.03
N THR A 161 -7.44 0.55 -9.91
CA THR A 161 -7.27 -0.77 -9.27
C THR A 161 -7.73 -1.91 -10.17
N TYR A 162 -8.74 -1.68 -11.01
CA TYR A 162 -9.20 -2.65 -11.99
C TYR A 162 -8.12 -2.92 -13.05
N THR A 163 -7.51 -1.87 -13.58
CA THR A 163 -6.38 -1.95 -14.53
C THR A 163 -5.18 -2.65 -13.91
N LEU A 164 -4.84 -2.33 -12.64
CA LEU A 164 -3.78 -3.04 -11.92
C LEU A 164 -4.04 -4.55 -11.85
N LYS A 165 -5.26 -4.97 -11.52
CA LYS A 165 -5.62 -6.40 -11.47
C LYS A 165 -5.50 -7.08 -12.82
N ALA A 166 -5.90 -6.40 -13.90
CA ALA A 166 -5.72 -6.92 -15.26
C ALA A 166 -4.23 -7.11 -15.61
N LEU A 167 -3.40 -6.12 -15.30
CA LEU A 167 -1.95 -6.20 -15.48
C LEU A 167 -1.31 -7.30 -14.63
N MET A 168 -1.66 -7.41 -13.37
CA MET A 168 -1.13 -8.45 -12.46
C MET A 168 -1.41 -9.85 -13.00
N GLU A 169 -2.64 -10.10 -13.49
CA GLU A 169 -2.98 -11.38 -14.11
C GLU A 169 -2.24 -11.57 -15.45
N THR A 170 -2.06 -10.51 -16.23
CA THR A 170 -1.27 -10.54 -17.47
C THR A 170 0.16 -11.00 -17.19
N TYR A 171 0.83 -10.41 -16.20
CA TYR A 171 2.18 -10.83 -15.82
C TYR A 171 2.24 -12.29 -15.38
N ASN A 172 1.29 -12.74 -14.58
CA ASN A 172 1.23 -14.14 -14.17
C ASN A 172 1.05 -15.12 -15.33
N ARG A 173 0.31 -14.72 -16.38
CA ARG A 173 0.05 -15.59 -17.53
C ARG A 173 1.23 -15.69 -18.49
N TYR A 174 1.87 -14.56 -18.75
CA TYR A 174 2.84 -14.46 -19.86
C TYR A 174 4.31 -14.52 -19.44
N THR A 175 4.61 -14.59 -18.14
CA THR A 175 6.00 -14.62 -17.68
C THR A 175 6.38 -15.81 -16.83
N GLN A 176 5.42 -16.67 -16.46
CA GLN A 176 5.70 -17.83 -15.61
C GLN A 176 5.58 -19.13 -16.38
N ASN A 177 6.52 -20.04 -16.14
CA ASN A 177 6.36 -21.45 -16.47
C ASN A 177 5.16 -22.01 -15.69
N HIS A 178 4.40 -22.93 -16.29
CA HIS A 178 3.16 -23.51 -15.76
C HIS A 178 3.25 -24.09 -14.33
N ASN A 179 4.43 -24.28 -13.79
CA ASN A 179 4.69 -24.86 -12.47
C ASN A 179 5.09 -23.83 -11.40
N SER A 180 5.03 -22.53 -11.68
CA SER A 180 5.39 -21.53 -10.66
C SER A 180 4.27 -21.37 -9.61
N LEU A 181 4.63 -21.59 -8.34
CA LEU A 181 3.73 -21.41 -7.19
C LEU A 181 3.60 -19.95 -6.74
N ASN A 182 4.47 -19.07 -7.21
CA ASN A 182 4.53 -17.68 -6.80
C ASN A 182 4.02 -16.73 -7.90
N ASN A 183 3.55 -15.55 -7.53
CA ASN A 183 3.24 -14.52 -8.50
C ASN A 183 4.51 -14.01 -9.22
N ALA A 184 4.38 -13.64 -10.49
CA ALA A 184 5.45 -13.02 -11.29
C ALA A 184 5.70 -11.55 -10.93
N TYR A 185 5.08 -11.07 -9.86
CA TYR A 185 5.13 -9.67 -9.45
C TYR A 185 5.16 -9.50 -7.93
N VAL A 186 5.59 -8.32 -7.53
CA VAL A 186 5.38 -7.78 -6.17
C VAL A 186 4.35 -6.68 -6.27
N ALA A 187 3.27 -6.78 -5.46
CA ALA A 187 2.26 -5.73 -5.32
C ALA A 187 2.45 -5.01 -3.98
N CYS A 188 2.52 -3.70 -4.03
CA CYS A 188 2.60 -2.88 -2.84
C CYS A 188 1.89 -1.53 -3.03
N ALA A 189 1.68 -0.81 -1.92
CA ALA A 189 1.08 0.51 -1.93
C ALA A 189 1.69 1.40 -0.85
N SER A 190 1.41 2.70 -0.92
CA SER A 190 1.87 3.65 0.09
C SER A 190 1.26 3.38 1.47
N THR A 191 0.03 2.85 1.53
CA THR A 191 -0.69 2.53 2.76
C THR A 191 -1.08 1.06 2.83
N GLY A 192 -1.31 0.54 4.05
CA GLY A 192 -1.76 -0.84 4.23
C GLY A 192 -3.17 -1.09 3.65
N LYS A 193 -4.01 -0.07 3.70
CA LYS A 193 -5.37 -0.09 3.20
C LYS A 193 -5.42 -0.19 1.67
N ALA A 194 -4.58 0.61 0.97
CA ALA A 194 -4.41 0.54 -0.48
C ALA A 194 -3.80 -0.79 -0.95
N ALA A 195 -2.92 -1.39 -0.15
CA ALA A 195 -2.29 -2.66 -0.47
C ALA A 195 -3.24 -3.85 -0.38
N LEU A 196 -4.28 -3.78 0.46
CA LEU A 196 -5.21 -4.88 0.73
C LEU A 196 -5.95 -5.37 -0.52
N PRO A 197 -6.59 -4.51 -1.34
CA PRO A 197 -7.30 -4.93 -2.55
C PRO A 197 -6.41 -5.60 -3.61
N LEU A 198 -5.09 -5.34 -3.54
CA LEU A 198 -4.08 -5.93 -4.41
C LEU A 198 -3.51 -7.25 -3.86
N GLY A 199 -3.92 -7.67 -2.66
CA GLY A 199 -3.29 -8.77 -1.95
C GLY A 199 -1.82 -8.51 -1.60
N GLY A 200 -1.39 -7.25 -1.64
CA GLY A 200 -0.02 -6.79 -1.45
C GLY A 200 0.33 -6.40 -0.02
N THR A 201 1.38 -5.57 0.12
CA THR A 201 1.81 -5.02 1.40
C THR A 201 2.27 -3.56 1.21
N THR A 202 2.60 -2.84 2.29
CA THR A 202 3.13 -1.47 2.13
C THR A 202 4.53 -1.48 1.52
N VAL A 203 4.90 -0.41 0.78
CA VAL A 203 6.25 -0.26 0.20
C VAL A 203 7.35 -0.37 1.26
N HIS A 204 7.11 0.14 2.47
CA HIS A 204 8.07 0.03 3.57
C HIS A 204 8.29 -1.42 3.99
N SER A 205 7.23 -2.19 4.11
CA SER A 205 7.31 -3.63 4.45
C SER A 205 7.88 -4.45 3.30
N ALA A 206 7.44 -4.18 2.04
CA ALA A 206 7.88 -4.92 0.86
C ALA A 206 9.40 -4.85 0.67
N PHE A 207 9.99 -3.68 0.90
CA PHE A 207 11.41 -3.43 0.62
C PHE A 207 12.24 -3.22 1.89
N ARG A 208 11.69 -3.47 3.08
CA ARG A 208 12.32 -3.20 4.40
C ARG A 208 12.95 -1.81 4.45
N LEU A 209 12.17 -0.79 4.08
CA LEU A 209 12.63 0.60 4.09
C LEU A 209 12.52 1.17 5.50
N THR A 210 13.61 1.74 5.98
CA THR A 210 13.62 2.46 7.26
C THR A 210 13.29 3.94 7.04
N THR A 211 12.78 4.60 8.08
CA THR A 211 12.53 6.04 8.10
C THR A 211 13.83 6.88 8.13
N SER A 212 14.99 6.24 8.34
CA SER A 212 16.29 6.93 8.34
C SER A 212 16.59 7.57 6.99
N ARG A 213 17.38 8.64 6.97
CA ARG A 213 17.79 9.32 5.72
C ARG A 213 18.64 8.44 4.81
N VAL A 214 19.42 7.55 5.38
CA VAL A 214 20.32 6.65 4.64
C VAL A 214 19.65 5.29 4.46
N THR A 215 19.67 4.79 3.24
CA THR A 215 19.22 3.42 2.93
C THR A 215 20.28 2.43 3.43
N ARG A 216 19.95 1.65 4.45
CA ARG A 216 20.86 0.60 4.93
C ARG A 216 20.87 -0.56 3.95
N LEU A 217 22.05 -1.15 3.77
CA LEU A 217 22.20 -2.42 3.07
C LEU A 217 21.42 -3.50 3.84
N LEU A 218 20.89 -4.46 3.10
CA LEU A 218 20.37 -5.69 3.71
C LEU A 218 21.54 -6.53 4.20
N SER A 219 21.36 -7.25 5.31
CA SER A 219 22.30 -8.31 5.70
C SER A 219 22.38 -9.35 4.58
N ALA A 220 23.50 -10.08 4.51
CA ALA A 220 23.72 -11.11 3.47
C ALA A 220 22.57 -12.14 3.46
N GLU A 221 22.11 -12.59 4.62
CA GLU A 221 20.99 -13.53 4.76
C GLU A 221 19.68 -12.97 4.22
N ASN A 222 19.34 -11.72 4.61
CA ASN A 222 18.13 -11.06 4.13
C ASN A 222 18.18 -10.81 2.63
N LEU A 223 19.35 -10.44 2.10
CA LEU A 223 19.55 -10.23 0.68
C LEU A 223 19.37 -11.54 -0.09
N GLN A 224 19.94 -12.63 0.39
CA GLN A 224 19.77 -13.95 -0.23
C GLN A 224 18.31 -14.41 -0.18
N ALA A 225 17.62 -14.21 0.94
CA ALA A 225 16.19 -14.50 1.04
C ALA A 225 15.35 -13.70 0.01
N TYR A 226 15.67 -12.41 -0.19
CA TYR A 226 15.03 -11.61 -1.23
C TYR A 226 15.34 -12.12 -2.64
N ARG A 227 16.60 -12.43 -2.94
CA ARG A 227 17.00 -12.98 -4.25
C ARG A 227 16.23 -14.25 -4.56
N ASN A 228 16.11 -15.16 -3.60
CA ASN A 228 15.36 -16.41 -3.77
C ASN A 228 13.86 -16.13 -4.03
N MET A 229 13.27 -15.15 -3.35
CA MET A 229 11.87 -14.76 -3.58
C MET A 229 11.66 -14.09 -4.95
N PHE A 230 12.66 -13.36 -5.45
CA PHE A 230 12.57 -12.58 -6.68
C PHE A 230 12.96 -13.34 -7.95
N VAL A 231 13.35 -14.62 -7.87
CA VAL A 231 13.76 -15.43 -9.03
C VAL A 231 12.74 -15.38 -10.18
N GLY A 232 11.44 -15.42 -9.88
CA GLY A 232 10.36 -15.38 -10.88
C GLY A 232 9.70 -14.02 -11.03
N VAL A 233 10.14 -12.98 -10.31
CA VAL A 233 9.53 -11.66 -10.35
C VAL A 233 9.97 -10.90 -11.59
N ARG A 234 9.01 -10.37 -12.33
CA ARG A 234 9.24 -9.54 -13.52
C ARG A 234 8.79 -8.10 -13.33
N ALA A 235 7.85 -7.86 -12.41
CA ALA A 235 7.27 -6.53 -12.21
C ALA A 235 7.08 -6.18 -10.73
N VAL A 236 7.13 -4.88 -10.47
CA VAL A 236 6.72 -4.28 -9.19
C VAL A 236 5.57 -3.32 -9.45
N PHE A 237 4.44 -3.54 -8.79
CA PHE A 237 3.27 -2.70 -8.82
C PHE A 237 3.21 -1.85 -7.57
N ILE A 238 3.08 -0.53 -7.74
CA ILE A 238 2.98 0.43 -6.62
C ILE A 238 1.73 1.27 -6.80
N ASP A 239 0.73 1.07 -5.93
CA ASP A 239 -0.49 1.87 -5.91
C ASP A 239 -0.36 3.06 -4.95
N GLU A 240 -1.24 4.05 -5.12
CA GLU A 240 -1.29 5.31 -4.37
C GLU A 240 0.07 6.05 -4.31
N ILE A 241 0.70 6.18 -5.49
CA ILE A 241 2.02 6.82 -5.64
C ILE A 241 2.03 8.29 -5.20
N SER A 242 0.86 8.96 -5.13
CA SER A 242 0.74 10.36 -4.72
C SER A 242 1.33 10.63 -3.33
N MET A 243 1.24 9.66 -2.43
CA MET A 243 1.79 9.75 -1.07
C MET A 243 3.26 9.33 -0.97
N LEU A 244 3.86 8.87 -2.07
CA LEU A 244 5.25 8.44 -2.09
C LEU A 244 6.19 9.62 -2.31
N SER A 245 7.23 9.72 -1.50
CA SER A 245 8.25 10.76 -1.69
C SER A 245 9.33 10.34 -2.68
N ALA A 246 10.00 11.32 -3.32
CA ALA A 246 11.15 11.10 -4.19
C ALA A 246 12.27 10.31 -3.48
N ALA A 247 12.49 10.57 -2.20
CA ALA A 247 13.47 9.84 -1.40
C ALA A 247 13.11 8.36 -1.24
N ILE A 248 11.83 8.04 -1.05
CA ILE A 248 11.37 6.64 -0.95
C ILE A 248 11.47 5.94 -2.31
N LEU A 249 11.10 6.62 -3.41
CA LEU A 249 11.27 6.07 -4.76
C LEU A 249 12.74 5.75 -5.05
N GLY A 250 13.66 6.64 -4.67
CA GLY A 250 15.10 6.39 -4.74
C GLY A 250 15.56 5.18 -3.91
N LYS A 251 15.02 5.01 -2.71
CA LYS A 251 15.31 3.83 -1.88
C LYS A 251 14.77 2.53 -2.49
N ILE A 252 13.60 2.56 -3.11
CA ILE A 252 13.04 1.41 -3.84
C ILE A 252 13.96 1.04 -5.00
N ASN A 253 14.35 2.02 -5.82
CA ASN A 253 15.31 1.79 -6.91
C ASN A 253 16.57 1.10 -6.42
N TYR A 254 17.23 1.68 -5.42
CA TYR A 254 18.45 1.12 -4.86
C TYR A 254 18.26 -0.29 -4.30
N ARG A 255 17.13 -0.54 -3.62
CA ARG A 255 16.81 -1.85 -3.07
C ARG A 255 16.60 -2.91 -4.16
N LEU A 256 15.93 -2.56 -5.24
CA LEU A 256 15.72 -3.46 -6.37
C LEU A 256 17.05 -3.77 -7.08
N GLN A 257 17.90 -2.78 -7.31
CA GLN A 257 19.26 -2.99 -7.83
C GLN A 257 20.08 -3.93 -6.93
N GLN A 258 19.96 -3.78 -5.61
CA GLN A 258 20.63 -4.66 -4.64
C GLN A 258 20.12 -6.10 -4.73
N ILE A 259 18.81 -6.30 -4.88
CA ILE A 259 18.18 -7.62 -4.98
C ILE A 259 18.55 -8.31 -6.29
N THR A 260 18.41 -7.62 -7.42
CA THR A 260 18.70 -8.19 -8.75
C THR A 260 20.21 -8.31 -9.01
N GLY A 261 21.03 -7.47 -8.37
CA GLY A 261 22.46 -7.34 -8.67
C GLY A 261 22.78 -6.52 -9.91
N ILE A 262 21.75 -5.91 -10.54
CA ILE A 262 21.85 -5.10 -11.76
C ILE A 262 21.85 -3.63 -11.36
N TYR A 263 23.01 -2.98 -11.34
CA TYR A 263 23.17 -1.61 -10.84
C TYR A 263 23.19 -0.56 -11.96
N ASP A 264 23.45 -0.95 -13.18
CA ASP A 264 23.49 -0.13 -14.39
C ASP A 264 22.09 0.15 -14.96
N GLN A 265 21.07 -0.61 -14.52
CA GLN A 265 19.68 -0.40 -14.92
C GLN A 265 18.85 0.15 -13.78
N VAL A 266 17.96 1.07 -14.13
CA VAL A 266 16.98 1.65 -13.19
C VAL A 266 16.08 0.54 -12.67
N PHE A 267 15.78 0.55 -11.38
CA PHE A 267 15.00 -0.48 -10.69
C PHE A 267 15.53 -1.92 -10.86
N GLY A 268 16.84 -2.05 -11.17
CA GLY A 268 17.47 -3.35 -11.35
C GLY A 268 16.92 -4.14 -12.53
N GLY A 269 16.46 -3.46 -13.59
CA GLY A 269 15.92 -4.08 -14.79
C GLY A 269 14.53 -4.71 -14.65
N LEU A 270 13.83 -4.46 -13.53
CA LEU A 270 12.45 -4.91 -13.36
C LEU A 270 11.45 -3.91 -13.97
N HIS A 271 10.33 -4.42 -14.46
CA HIS A 271 9.21 -3.58 -14.89
C HIS A 271 8.61 -2.87 -13.68
N ILE A 272 8.34 -1.58 -13.80
CA ILE A 272 7.76 -0.74 -12.75
C ILE A 272 6.43 -0.19 -13.22
N ILE A 273 5.38 -0.53 -12.51
CA ILE A 273 4.03 -0.08 -12.78
C ILE A 273 3.55 0.76 -11.61
N LEU A 274 3.48 2.06 -11.83
CA LEU A 274 3.05 3.04 -10.85
C LEU A 274 1.61 3.44 -11.11
N CYS A 275 0.82 3.57 -10.05
CA CYS A 275 -0.58 3.97 -10.12
C CYS A 275 -0.91 4.98 -9.02
N GLY A 276 -1.78 5.95 -9.32
CA GLY A 276 -2.21 6.95 -8.33
C GLY A 276 -2.87 8.16 -8.95
N ASP A 277 -3.15 9.15 -8.12
CA ASP A 277 -3.74 10.43 -8.54
C ASP A 277 -3.06 11.60 -7.82
N PHE A 278 -2.22 12.36 -8.50
CA PHE A 278 -1.52 13.51 -7.91
C PHE A 278 -2.42 14.69 -7.52
N ARG A 279 -3.71 14.64 -7.84
CA ARG A 279 -4.71 15.57 -7.31
C ARG A 279 -5.13 15.22 -5.88
N GLN A 280 -4.81 13.99 -5.44
CA GLN A 280 -5.01 13.53 -4.08
C GLN A 280 -3.87 13.98 -3.15
N LEU A 281 -3.83 13.46 -1.93
CA LEU A 281 -2.92 13.95 -0.91
C LEU A 281 -1.44 13.71 -1.26
N PRO A 282 -0.60 14.74 -1.13
CA PRO A 282 0.84 14.62 -1.33
C PRO A 282 1.51 13.95 -0.12
N PRO A 283 2.80 13.57 -0.23
CA PRO A 283 3.55 13.02 0.89
C PRO A 283 3.73 14.05 2.01
N VAL A 284 3.55 13.61 3.25
CA VAL A 284 3.61 14.51 4.42
C VAL A 284 5.05 14.95 4.68
N ARG A 285 5.29 16.28 4.68
CA ARG A 285 6.61 16.91 4.94
C ARG A 285 7.75 16.33 4.10
N ALA A 286 7.46 15.91 2.89
CA ALA A 286 8.43 15.32 1.99
C ALA A 286 8.19 15.79 0.54
N THR A 287 9.22 15.70 -0.28
CA THR A 287 9.19 16.10 -1.69
C THR A 287 8.45 15.03 -2.51
N PRO A 288 7.45 15.37 -3.33
CA PRO A 288 6.74 14.43 -4.19
C PRO A 288 7.67 13.63 -5.11
N CYS A 289 7.28 12.41 -5.48
CA CYS A 289 8.12 11.48 -6.24
C CYS A 289 8.49 11.97 -7.66
N TYR A 290 7.71 12.88 -8.24
CA TYR A 290 7.97 13.50 -9.55
C TYR A 290 8.93 14.69 -9.51
N THR A 291 9.42 15.08 -8.34
CA THR A 291 10.37 16.18 -8.19
C THR A 291 11.77 15.66 -7.86
N VAL A 292 12.79 16.42 -8.26
CA VAL A 292 14.17 16.11 -7.91
C VAL A 292 14.42 16.51 -6.45
N PRO A 293 14.92 15.62 -5.59
CA PRO A 293 15.30 16.00 -4.24
C PRO A 293 16.44 17.03 -4.26
N ILE A 294 16.27 18.14 -3.55
CA ILE A 294 17.20 19.29 -3.53
C ILE A 294 18.63 18.88 -3.12
N ASN A 295 18.79 17.76 -2.41
CA ASN A 295 20.09 17.29 -1.89
C ASN A 295 20.70 16.14 -2.71
N GLN A 296 20.14 15.78 -3.86
CA GLN A 296 20.66 14.71 -4.72
C GLN A 296 21.54 15.29 -5.81
N LEU A 297 22.79 15.58 -5.48
CA LEU A 297 23.85 15.89 -6.44
C LEU A 297 24.29 14.58 -7.12
N GLY A 298 23.78 14.34 -8.31
CA GLY A 298 24.13 13.20 -9.15
C GLY A 298 23.29 11.94 -8.88
N GLY A 299 22.65 11.47 -9.90
CA GLY A 299 21.83 10.27 -9.96
C GLY A 299 20.74 10.40 -11.01
N PRO A 300 20.24 9.30 -11.57
CA PRO A 300 19.18 9.35 -12.57
C PRO A 300 17.92 9.97 -11.96
N ILE A 301 17.29 10.88 -12.71
CA ILE A 301 15.97 11.40 -12.37
C ILE A 301 14.97 10.29 -12.71
N LEU A 302 14.67 9.45 -11.75
CA LEU A 302 13.87 8.23 -11.93
C LEU A 302 12.51 8.50 -12.58
N TRP A 303 11.93 9.69 -12.29
CA TRP A 303 10.63 10.06 -12.83
C TRP A 303 10.63 10.38 -14.33
N GLN A 304 11.75 10.82 -14.89
CA GLN A 304 11.86 11.19 -16.32
C GLN A 304 11.81 10.00 -17.28
N SER A 305 12.13 8.80 -16.80
CA SER A 305 12.09 7.57 -17.60
C SER A 305 10.73 6.85 -17.56
N ILE A 306 9.72 7.44 -16.91
CA ILE A 306 8.43 6.81 -16.70
C ILE A 306 7.44 7.30 -17.74
N ASP A 307 6.91 6.37 -18.55
CA ASP A 307 5.88 6.64 -19.54
C ASP A 307 4.53 6.93 -18.88
N TYR A 308 3.79 7.92 -19.39
CA TYR A 308 2.58 8.44 -18.78
C TYR A 308 1.31 8.00 -19.53
N PHE A 309 0.36 7.40 -18.79
CA PHE A 309 -0.93 6.93 -19.32
C PHE A 309 -2.10 7.55 -18.53
N PRO A 310 -2.85 8.52 -19.09
CA PRO A 310 -4.00 9.11 -18.41
C PRO A 310 -5.26 8.24 -18.56
N LEU A 311 -5.94 7.97 -17.44
CA LEU A 311 -7.29 7.41 -17.42
C LEU A 311 -8.29 8.54 -17.14
N VAL A 312 -9.02 8.97 -18.15
CA VAL A 312 -9.90 10.14 -18.05
C VAL A 312 -11.34 9.75 -17.68
N ARG A 313 -11.79 8.59 -18.12
CA ARG A 313 -13.19 8.16 -17.96
C ARG A 313 -13.49 7.68 -16.55
N VAL A 314 -14.36 8.40 -15.84
CA VAL A 314 -14.88 7.99 -14.52
C VAL A 314 -15.99 6.96 -14.71
N VAL A 315 -15.89 5.82 -14.05
CA VAL A 315 -16.84 4.69 -14.15
C VAL A 315 -17.68 4.50 -12.88
N ARG A 316 -17.13 4.87 -11.72
CA ARG A 316 -17.75 4.62 -10.40
C ARG A 316 -18.99 5.47 -10.14
N GLN A 317 -19.00 6.72 -10.58
CA GLN A 317 -20.05 7.67 -10.24
C GLN A 317 -21.11 7.70 -11.33
N THR A 318 -22.36 7.47 -10.96
CA THR A 318 -23.53 7.57 -11.84
C THR A 318 -23.97 9.02 -12.07
N ASP A 319 -23.69 9.93 -11.12
CA ASP A 319 -23.95 11.36 -11.26
C ASP A 319 -22.79 12.03 -12.04
N GLU A 320 -22.95 12.12 -13.35
CA GLU A 320 -21.95 12.75 -14.23
C GLU A 320 -21.69 14.23 -13.93
N LEU A 321 -22.71 14.97 -13.46
CA LEU A 321 -22.55 16.39 -13.13
C LEU A 321 -21.66 16.55 -11.92
N PHE A 322 -21.91 15.78 -10.87
CA PHE A 322 -21.11 15.80 -9.65
C PHE A 322 -19.68 15.32 -9.93
N SER A 323 -19.51 14.27 -10.73
CA SER A 323 -18.19 13.77 -11.16
C SER A 323 -17.38 14.83 -11.88
N ARG A 324 -18.00 15.55 -12.82
CA ARG A 324 -17.36 16.67 -13.54
C ARG A 324 -16.98 17.83 -12.61
N ILE A 325 -17.79 18.12 -11.60
CA ILE A 325 -17.49 19.15 -10.61
C ILE A 325 -16.26 18.75 -9.79
N LEU A 326 -16.22 17.52 -9.29
CA LEU A 326 -15.06 17.01 -8.53
C LEU A 326 -13.77 17.02 -9.37
N THR A 327 -13.85 16.64 -10.64
CA THR A 327 -12.71 16.70 -11.57
C THR A 327 -12.22 18.13 -11.73
N LYS A 328 -13.12 19.11 -11.95
CA LYS A 328 -12.75 20.53 -12.04
C LYS A 328 -12.08 21.05 -10.76
N ILE A 329 -12.56 20.64 -9.59
CA ILE A 329 -11.95 21.00 -8.30
C ILE A 329 -10.54 20.41 -8.23
N GLY A 330 -10.38 19.13 -8.57
CA GLY A 330 -9.08 18.45 -8.58
C GLY A 330 -8.06 19.09 -9.53
N ASP A 331 -8.54 19.59 -10.68
CA ASP A 331 -7.71 20.27 -11.70
C ASP A 331 -7.51 21.76 -11.40
N GLY A 332 -8.06 22.30 -10.32
CA GLY A 332 -7.97 23.71 -9.96
C GLY A 332 -8.71 24.66 -10.90
N LEU A 333 -9.69 24.15 -11.66
CA LEU A 333 -10.46 24.92 -12.63
C LEU A 333 -11.58 25.70 -11.96
N LYS A 334 -11.93 26.87 -12.54
CA LYS A 334 -13.06 27.69 -12.06
C LYS A 334 -14.38 26.94 -12.21
N LEU A 335 -15.17 26.94 -11.15
CA LEU A 335 -16.52 26.41 -11.13
C LEU A 335 -17.52 27.44 -11.67
N SER A 336 -18.53 26.99 -12.40
CA SER A 336 -19.68 27.84 -12.77
C SER A 336 -20.55 28.12 -11.55
N VAL A 337 -21.36 29.19 -11.61
CA VAL A 337 -22.31 29.56 -10.53
C VAL A 337 -23.23 28.39 -10.16
N ASN A 338 -23.71 27.62 -11.15
CA ASN A 338 -24.56 26.47 -10.90
C ASN A 338 -23.83 25.34 -10.18
N ASN A 339 -22.54 25.12 -10.51
CA ASN A 339 -21.71 24.12 -9.82
C ASN A 339 -21.48 24.52 -8.35
N ILE A 340 -21.23 25.81 -8.10
CA ILE A 340 -21.07 26.35 -6.74
C ILE A 340 -22.35 26.14 -5.93
N LYS A 341 -23.51 26.52 -6.49
CA LYS A 341 -24.81 26.30 -5.83
C LYS A 341 -25.08 24.83 -5.47
N LEU A 342 -24.67 23.90 -6.33
CA LEU A 342 -24.81 22.48 -6.06
C LEU A 342 -23.95 22.05 -4.86
N ILE A 343 -22.72 22.53 -4.77
CA ILE A 343 -21.83 22.24 -3.62
C ILE A 343 -22.38 22.88 -2.35
N GLU A 344 -22.79 24.14 -2.41
CA GLU A 344 -23.38 24.88 -1.28
C GLU A 344 -24.64 24.23 -0.75
N SER A 345 -25.43 23.56 -1.60
CA SER A 345 -26.62 22.81 -1.18
C SER A 345 -26.30 21.65 -0.22
N ARG A 346 -25.04 21.18 -0.23
CA ARG A 346 -24.55 20.14 0.68
C ARG A 346 -24.09 20.68 2.04
N HIS A 347 -23.93 22.00 2.15
CA HIS A 347 -23.60 22.62 3.44
C HIS A 347 -24.80 22.52 4.40
N LYS A 348 -24.57 21.92 5.57
CA LYS A 348 -25.59 21.73 6.61
C LYS A 348 -25.06 22.23 7.95
N SER A 349 -25.97 22.67 8.83
CA SER A 349 -25.60 23.06 10.18
C SER A 349 -25.14 21.87 11.04
N GLU A 350 -24.38 22.16 12.08
CA GLU A 350 -23.91 21.11 13.01
C GLU A 350 -25.11 20.41 13.69
N SER A 351 -26.18 21.17 14.06
CA SER A 351 -27.40 20.59 14.61
C SER A 351 -28.07 19.63 13.66
N TRP A 352 -28.23 20.04 12.39
CA TRP A 352 -28.78 19.17 11.36
C TRP A 352 -27.97 17.87 11.21
N CYS A 353 -26.62 17.98 11.20
CA CYS A 353 -25.75 16.81 11.09
C CYS A 353 -25.87 15.86 12.29
N LYS A 354 -26.03 16.40 13.51
CA LYS A 354 -26.24 15.58 14.71
C LYS A 354 -27.57 14.83 14.68
N GLU A 355 -28.62 15.45 14.15
CA GLU A 355 -29.96 14.85 14.08
C GLU A 355 -30.10 13.84 12.94
N ASN A 356 -29.54 14.15 11.75
CA ASN A 356 -29.80 13.37 10.53
C ASN A 356 -28.70 12.37 10.18
N VAL A 357 -27.45 12.58 10.64
CA VAL A 357 -26.29 11.71 10.38
C VAL A 357 -25.40 11.57 11.63
N PRO A 358 -25.96 11.08 12.78
CA PRO A 358 -25.24 11.01 14.04
C PRO A 358 -23.99 10.12 13.95
N ASP A 359 -24.07 9.02 13.20
CA ASP A 359 -23.00 8.02 13.08
C ASP A 359 -21.94 8.36 12.03
N ALA A 360 -22.11 9.48 11.31
CA ALA A 360 -21.12 9.86 10.29
C ALA A 360 -19.79 10.27 10.94
N VAL A 361 -18.70 9.69 10.46
CA VAL A 361 -17.33 10.05 10.88
C VAL A 361 -17.04 11.50 10.51
N ARG A 362 -16.53 12.29 11.46
CA ARG A 362 -16.17 13.69 11.22
C ARG A 362 -14.74 13.80 10.73
N LEU A 363 -14.52 14.62 9.69
CA LEU A 363 -13.19 14.84 9.12
C LEU A 363 -12.63 16.18 9.56
N PHE A 364 -11.38 16.17 10.02
CA PHE A 364 -10.66 17.38 10.42
C PHE A 364 -9.29 17.45 9.73
N TYR A 365 -8.74 18.65 9.69
CA TYR A 365 -7.42 18.87 9.11
C TYR A 365 -6.28 18.41 10.03
N SER A 366 -6.40 18.65 11.34
CA SER A 366 -5.34 18.39 12.31
C SER A 366 -5.67 17.27 13.29
N ASN A 367 -4.65 16.56 13.79
CA ASN A 367 -4.81 15.58 14.87
C ASN A 367 -5.33 16.23 16.16
N PHE A 368 -4.98 17.49 16.43
CA PHE A 368 -5.46 18.21 17.61
C PHE A 368 -6.99 18.37 17.61
N GLU A 369 -7.57 18.74 16.48
CA GLU A 369 -9.03 18.85 16.32
C GLU A 369 -9.71 17.48 16.46
N VAL A 370 -9.13 16.46 15.84
CA VAL A 370 -9.59 15.06 15.95
C VAL A 370 -9.60 14.60 17.41
N ASP A 371 -8.50 14.80 18.13
CA ASP A 371 -8.39 14.40 19.54
C ASP A 371 -9.36 15.19 20.43
N SER A 372 -9.54 16.47 20.14
CA SER A 372 -10.49 17.33 20.86
C SER A 372 -11.94 16.87 20.65
N TYR A 373 -12.29 16.56 19.38
CA TYR A 373 -13.63 16.06 19.08
C TYR A 373 -13.88 14.68 19.69
N ASN A 374 -12.97 13.73 19.52
CA ASN A 374 -13.10 12.37 20.03
C ASN A 374 -13.24 12.33 21.56
N ARG A 375 -12.49 13.17 22.28
CA ARG A 375 -12.65 13.30 23.75
C ARG A 375 -14.03 13.80 24.18
N LYS A 376 -14.63 14.70 23.40
CA LYS A 376 -16.00 15.22 23.68
C LYS A 376 -17.07 14.23 23.24
N ALA A 377 -16.86 13.48 22.18
CA ALA A 377 -17.84 12.55 21.62
C ALA A 377 -17.99 11.28 22.48
N ILE A 378 -16.91 10.82 23.09
CA ILE A 378 -16.92 9.57 23.88
C ILE A 378 -17.27 9.87 25.34
N ASN A 379 -18.47 9.50 25.72
CA ASN A 379 -18.93 9.61 27.09
C ASN A 379 -18.56 8.35 27.91
N ASN A 380 -18.34 8.52 29.22
CA ASN A 380 -18.05 7.42 30.15
C ASN A 380 -16.86 6.52 29.76
N ALA A 381 -15.82 7.09 29.13
CA ALA A 381 -14.65 6.33 28.73
C ALA A 381 -13.83 5.84 29.93
N HIS A 382 -13.45 4.58 29.87
CA HIS A 382 -12.42 4.02 30.75
C HIS A 382 -11.03 4.22 30.14
N ASN A 383 -10.13 4.91 30.85
CA ASN A 383 -8.78 5.13 30.36
C ASN A 383 -7.90 3.88 30.57
N CYS A 384 -7.49 3.26 29.47
CA CYS A 384 -6.47 2.21 29.46
C CYS A 384 -5.08 2.86 29.28
N ILE A 385 -4.23 2.75 30.31
CA ILE A 385 -2.88 3.32 30.29
C ILE A 385 -1.90 2.28 29.75
N ALA A 386 -0.96 2.73 28.90
CA ALA A 386 0.10 1.88 28.38
C ALA A 386 1.06 1.43 29.48
N THR A 387 1.57 0.22 29.35
CA THR A 387 2.69 -0.26 30.19
C THR A 387 4.00 0.06 29.50
N ASP A 388 4.81 0.93 30.11
CA ASP A 388 6.10 1.39 29.59
C ASP A 388 7.25 0.84 30.44
N ILE A 389 8.13 0.04 29.83
CA ILE A 389 9.32 -0.50 30.46
C ILE A 389 10.54 0.25 29.87
N MET A 390 11.18 1.08 30.69
CA MET A 390 12.33 1.88 30.31
C MET A 390 13.63 1.08 30.53
N LEU A 391 14.54 1.15 29.56
CA LEU A 391 15.84 0.45 29.56
C LEU A 391 16.95 1.44 29.18
N GLY A 392 18.15 1.26 29.76
CA GLY A 392 19.37 1.98 29.37
C GLY A 392 19.51 3.39 29.94
N TYR A 393 18.77 3.76 30.99
CA TYR A 393 18.95 5.03 31.71
C TYR A 393 20.03 4.91 32.79
N SER A 394 20.78 6.00 33.02
CA SER A 394 21.89 6.04 33.99
C SER A 394 21.47 6.56 35.38
N SER A 395 20.35 7.29 35.48
CA SER A 395 19.84 7.83 36.73
C SER A 395 18.31 7.92 36.76
N ASN A 396 17.74 7.98 37.98
CA ASN A 396 16.29 8.16 38.14
C ASN A 396 15.79 9.52 37.60
N SER A 397 16.64 10.55 37.62
CA SER A 397 16.34 11.86 37.03
C SER A 397 16.22 11.77 35.51
N GLU A 398 17.18 11.08 34.85
CA GLU A 398 17.13 10.82 33.41
C GLU A 398 15.88 10.01 33.04
N ARG A 399 15.57 8.96 33.81
CA ARG A 399 14.34 8.16 33.62
C ARG A 399 13.11 9.05 33.64
N GLY A 400 12.96 9.94 34.67
CA GLY A 400 11.80 10.83 34.75
C GLY A 400 11.67 11.80 33.59
N GLN A 401 12.82 12.39 33.16
CA GLN A 401 12.83 13.29 31.99
C GLN A 401 12.44 12.57 30.69
N GLN A 402 13.00 11.39 30.44
CA GLN A 402 12.68 10.62 29.23
C GLN A 402 11.27 10.08 29.25
N GLN A 403 10.74 9.70 30.42
CA GLN A 403 9.34 9.30 30.58
C GLN A 403 8.39 10.47 30.29
N GLY A 404 8.71 11.68 30.76
CA GLY A 404 7.93 12.88 30.44
C GLY A 404 7.92 13.23 28.94
N LYS A 405 9.02 12.98 28.22
CA LYS A 405 9.06 13.11 26.76
C LYS A 405 8.23 12.03 26.08
N LEU A 406 8.36 10.78 26.51
CA LEU A 406 7.64 9.63 25.95
C LEU A 406 6.12 9.78 26.04
N HIS A 407 5.60 10.33 27.15
CA HIS A 407 4.17 10.55 27.33
C HIS A 407 3.61 11.67 26.44
N LYS A 408 4.46 12.57 25.94
CA LYS A 408 4.10 13.66 25.02
C LYS A 408 4.25 13.28 23.55
N MET A 409 4.86 12.13 23.25
CA MET A 409 5.03 11.66 21.89
C MET A 409 3.67 11.35 21.26
N SER A 410 3.52 11.66 19.98
CA SER A 410 2.33 11.34 19.20
C SER A 410 2.21 9.83 18.97
N VAL A 411 1.01 9.38 18.65
CA VAL A 411 0.73 7.96 18.30
C VAL A 411 1.59 7.48 17.12
N ALA A 412 1.91 8.37 16.17
CA ALA A 412 2.78 8.05 15.04
C ALA A 412 4.24 7.82 15.45
N GLU A 413 4.74 8.57 16.42
CA GLU A 413 6.11 8.43 16.93
C GLU A 413 6.29 7.21 17.83
N THR A 414 5.19 6.61 18.28
CA THR A 414 5.17 5.43 19.16
C THR A 414 4.64 4.17 18.44
N ASP A 415 4.85 4.08 17.13
CA ASP A 415 4.46 2.95 16.24
C ASP A 415 2.97 2.57 16.39
N GLY A 416 2.11 3.58 16.51
CA GLY A 416 0.67 3.41 16.58
C GLY A 416 0.12 3.14 17.99
N LEU A 417 0.92 3.15 19.05
CA LEU A 417 0.48 2.86 20.42
C LEU A 417 0.30 4.12 21.27
N PRO A 418 -0.94 4.55 21.57
CA PRO A 418 -1.19 5.70 22.43
C PRO A 418 -0.78 5.41 23.87
N TYR A 419 -0.30 6.43 24.60
CA TYR A 419 -0.04 6.28 26.05
C TYR A 419 -1.35 6.11 26.84
N THR A 420 -2.33 6.97 26.56
CA THR A 420 -3.68 6.87 27.16
C THR A 420 -4.68 6.55 26.06
N LEU A 421 -5.42 5.48 26.24
CA LEU A 421 -6.48 5.04 25.33
C LEU A 421 -7.82 5.10 26.05
N PRO A 422 -8.71 6.07 25.73
CA PRO A 422 -10.07 6.07 26.23
C PRO A 422 -10.88 4.98 25.53
N LEU A 423 -11.50 4.10 26.30
CA LEU A 423 -12.29 2.96 25.85
C LEU A 423 -13.74 3.12 26.29
N ALA A 424 -14.68 3.08 25.35
CA ALA A 424 -16.11 2.99 25.59
C ALA A 424 -16.76 2.06 24.57
N VAL A 425 -17.60 1.15 25.04
CA VAL A 425 -18.34 0.21 24.20
C VAL A 425 -19.37 0.96 23.35
N GLY A 426 -19.57 0.54 22.10
CA GLY A 426 -20.51 1.14 21.16
C GLY A 426 -19.92 2.23 20.28
N TYR A 427 -18.67 2.66 20.52
CA TYR A 427 -18.02 3.71 19.72
C TYR A 427 -17.06 3.13 18.67
N PRO A 428 -16.86 3.85 17.55
CA PRO A 428 -15.91 3.46 16.52
C PRO A 428 -14.46 3.71 16.96
N TYR A 429 -13.57 2.77 16.63
CA TYR A 429 -12.13 2.87 16.82
C TYR A 429 -11.42 2.51 15.53
N MET A 430 -10.30 3.15 15.28
CA MET A 430 -9.44 2.91 14.15
C MET A 430 -8.18 2.17 14.62
N ILE A 431 -7.81 1.11 13.92
CA ILE A 431 -6.55 0.41 14.08
C ILE A 431 -5.40 1.32 13.63
N THR A 432 -4.34 1.41 14.43
CA THR A 432 -3.22 2.36 14.22
C THR A 432 -1.93 1.70 13.74
N SER A 433 -1.89 0.38 13.68
CA SER A 433 -0.76 -0.36 13.12
C SER A 433 -1.24 -1.60 12.36
N ASN A 434 -0.45 -2.07 11.38
CA ASN A 434 -0.77 -3.30 10.69
C ASN A 434 -0.62 -4.50 11.63
N ILE A 435 -1.72 -5.17 11.94
CA ILE A 435 -1.76 -6.39 12.75
C ILE A 435 -1.64 -7.60 11.82
N ASN A 436 -2.51 -7.67 10.82
CA ASN A 436 -2.49 -8.72 9.81
C ASN A 436 -3.09 -8.17 8.50
N VAL A 437 -2.23 -7.88 7.53
CA VAL A 437 -2.65 -7.29 6.23
C VAL A 437 -3.54 -8.27 5.45
N GLY A 438 -3.20 -9.57 5.44
CA GLY A 438 -3.99 -10.59 4.74
C GLY A 438 -5.38 -10.82 5.33
N ASP A 439 -5.60 -10.40 6.58
CA ASP A 439 -6.86 -10.54 7.32
C ASP A 439 -7.64 -9.21 7.41
N GLY A 440 -7.17 -8.16 6.70
CA GLY A 440 -7.81 -6.84 6.69
C GLY A 440 -7.61 -6.01 7.97
N LEU A 441 -6.83 -6.52 8.95
CA LEU A 441 -6.50 -5.79 10.18
C LEU A 441 -5.30 -4.88 9.95
N VAL A 442 -5.53 -3.80 9.23
CA VAL A 442 -4.52 -2.82 8.79
C VAL A 442 -4.68 -1.47 9.47
N ASN A 443 -3.62 -0.68 9.44
CA ASN A 443 -3.69 0.72 9.89
C ASN A 443 -4.75 1.47 9.07
N GLY A 444 -5.69 2.12 9.76
CA GLY A 444 -6.83 2.81 9.16
C GLY A 444 -8.14 2.01 9.13
N ALA A 445 -8.12 0.69 9.41
CA ALA A 445 -9.35 -0.08 9.54
C ALA A 445 -10.18 0.41 10.74
N ILE A 446 -11.47 0.67 10.52
CA ILE A 446 -12.39 1.18 11.55
C ILE A 446 -13.40 0.11 11.91
N GLY A 447 -13.53 -0.18 13.20
CA GLY A 447 -14.52 -1.10 13.77
C GLY A 447 -15.17 -0.51 15.03
N VAL A 448 -16.35 -1.00 15.36
CA VAL A 448 -17.07 -0.60 16.58
C VAL A 448 -16.63 -1.50 17.73
N LEU A 449 -16.21 -0.91 18.85
CA LEU A 449 -15.88 -1.67 20.06
C LEU A 449 -17.16 -2.24 20.69
N ARG A 450 -17.29 -3.56 20.72
CA ARG A 450 -18.48 -4.25 21.22
C ARG A 450 -18.30 -4.80 22.63
N HIS A 451 -17.06 -5.21 22.98
CA HIS A 451 -16.82 -5.75 24.32
C HIS A 451 -15.37 -5.50 24.77
N ILE A 452 -15.18 -5.31 26.08
CA ILE A 452 -13.88 -5.16 26.74
C ILE A 452 -13.70 -6.34 27.69
N GLU A 453 -12.84 -7.28 27.31
CA GLU A 453 -12.58 -8.45 28.13
C GLU A 453 -11.49 -8.16 29.16
N ARG A 454 -11.78 -8.52 30.41
CA ARG A 454 -10.91 -8.30 31.56
C ARG A 454 -10.55 -9.63 32.20
N GLN A 455 -9.36 -9.69 32.78
CA GLN A 455 -8.93 -10.79 33.63
C GLN A 455 -8.72 -10.26 35.04
N PRO A 456 -9.20 -10.98 36.09
CA PRO A 456 -8.85 -10.63 37.46
C PRO A 456 -7.34 -10.61 37.61
N ALA A 457 -6.81 -9.66 38.35
CA ALA A 457 -5.38 -9.63 38.66
C ALA A 457 -5.01 -10.87 39.44
N ASP A 458 -3.97 -11.60 38.96
CA ASP A 458 -3.46 -12.79 39.63
C ASP A 458 -2.89 -12.38 41.02
N PRO A 459 -3.39 -12.96 42.13
CA PRO A 459 -2.87 -12.62 43.44
C PRO A 459 -1.42 -13.07 43.67
N ALA A 460 -0.83 -13.84 42.74
CA ALA A 460 0.52 -14.38 42.84
C ALA A 460 1.64 -13.39 42.43
N GLU A 461 1.34 -12.27 41.76
CA GLU A 461 2.35 -11.24 41.41
C GLU A 461 2.54 -10.15 42.49
N ALA A 462 1.81 -10.21 43.61
CA ALA A 462 2.03 -9.36 44.76
C ALA A 462 3.21 -9.91 45.58
N GLY A 463 4.45 -9.61 45.15
CA GLY A 463 5.64 -9.87 45.97
C GLY A 463 5.52 -9.16 47.32
N PRO A 464 6.20 -9.64 48.39
CA PRO A 464 6.10 -9.09 49.73
C PRO A 464 6.82 -7.72 49.79
N SER A 465 6.09 -6.65 49.50
CA SER A 465 6.57 -5.27 49.75
C SER A 465 5.75 -4.66 50.87
N THR A 466 6.44 -4.57 52.00
CA THR A 466 6.11 -3.76 53.15
C THR A 466 6.02 -2.28 52.75
N SER A 467 4.83 -1.80 52.40
CA SER A 467 4.41 -0.40 52.62
C SER A 467 2.94 -0.26 52.26
N THR A 468 2.18 0.16 53.25
CA THR A 468 0.77 0.53 53.31
C THR A 468 0.37 1.50 52.20
N THR A 469 -0.80 1.23 51.56
CA THR A 469 -1.54 2.03 50.57
C THR A 469 -1.23 1.71 49.10
N SER A 470 -1.55 0.50 48.63
CA SER A 470 -1.84 0.23 47.23
C SER A 470 -3.37 0.25 47.02
N PRO A 471 -3.89 0.96 45.99
CA PRO A 471 -5.30 0.85 45.65
C PRO A 471 -5.60 -0.57 45.14
N PRO A 472 -6.83 -1.09 45.24
CA PRO A 472 -7.18 -2.44 44.82
C PRO A 472 -6.76 -2.67 43.37
N THR A 473 -6.11 -3.82 43.14
CA THR A 473 -5.67 -4.28 41.81
C THR A 473 -6.85 -4.21 40.84
N LYS A 474 -6.79 -3.25 39.90
CA LYS A 474 -7.78 -3.14 38.83
C LYS A 474 -7.62 -4.34 37.90
N ASP A 475 -8.76 -4.98 37.56
CA ASP A 475 -8.80 -6.02 36.55
C ASP A 475 -8.07 -5.60 35.26
N GLU A 476 -7.14 -6.40 34.79
CA GLU A 476 -6.38 -6.06 33.59
C GLU A 476 -7.24 -6.28 32.33
N ILE A 477 -7.26 -5.29 31.42
CA ILE A 477 -7.89 -5.44 30.12
C ILE A 477 -6.94 -6.28 29.25
N ILE A 478 -7.44 -7.45 28.81
CA ILE A 478 -6.65 -8.40 28.00
C ILE A 478 -7.01 -8.36 26.51
N THR A 479 -8.29 -8.17 26.17
CA THR A 479 -8.75 -8.22 24.77
C THR A 479 -9.83 -7.16 24.54
N LEU A 480 -9.76 -6.54 23.38
CA LEU A 480 -10.82 -5.68 22.84
C LEU A 480 -11.52 -6.39 21.69
N TRP A 481 -12.84 -6.46 21.71
CA TRP A 481 -13.63 -7.14 20.71
C TRP A 481 -14.34 -6.12 19.82
N PHE A 482 -14.00 -6.17 18.51
CA PHE A 482 -14.49 -5.22 17.50
C PHE A 482 -15.40 -5.89 16.49
N GLU A 483 -16.42 -5.15 16.06
CA GLU A 483 -17.21 -5.48 14.88
C GLU A 483 -16.79 -4.56 13.73
N PHE A 484 -16.36 -5.13 12.62
CA PHE A 484 -15.99 -4.39 11.42
C PHE A 484 -17.13 -4.41 10.40
N PRO A 485 -17.34 -3.31 9.62
CA PRO A 485 -18.38 -3.25 8.58
C PRO A 485 -18.20 -4.35 7.53
N ASP A 486 -16.96 -4.59 7.09
CA ASP A 486 -16.63 -5.70 6.20
C ASP A 486 -16.49 -7.00 7.00
N LYS A 487 -17.39 -7.96 6.74
CA LYS A 487 -17.41 -9.26 7.40
C LYS A 487 -16.17 -10.12 7.13
N SER A 488 -15.44 -9.85 6.03
CA SER A 488 -14.19 -10.53 5.70
C SER A 488 -13.03 -10.08 6.59
N THR A 489 -13.10 -8.86 7.15
CA THR A 489 -12.07 -8.34 8.06
C THR A 489 -11.97 -9.22 9.31
N GLY A 490 -10.74 -9.68 9.60
CA GLY A 490 -10.45 -10.51 10.75
C GLY A 490 -10.96 -11.96 10.66
N ALA A 491 -11.21 -12.48 9.45
CA ALA A 491 -11.74 -13.85 9.27
C ALA A 491 -10.85 -14.92 9.92
N SER A 492 -9.53 -14.80 9.77
CA SER A 492 -8.56 -15.70 10.39
C SER A 492 -8.51 -15.51 11.92
N ALA A 493 -8.60 -14.26 12.41
CA ALA A 493 -8.65 -13.97 13.83
C ALA A 493 -9.94 -14.52 14.49
N LYS A 494 -11.10 -14.35 13.82
CA LYS A 494 -12.39 -14.93 14.25
C LYS A 494 -12.32 -16.45 14.34
N LEU A 495 -11.72 -17.10 13.32
CA LEU A 495 -11.58 -18.56 13.32
C LEU A 495 -10.74 -19.05 14.49
N LYS A 496 -9.60 -18.42 14.77
CA LYS A 496 -8.71 -18.76 15.89
C LYS A 496 -9.37 -18.55 17.26
N SER A 497 -10.17 -17.50 17.41
CA SER A 497 -10.86 -17.18 18.67
C SER A 497 -12.18 -17.93 18.88
N ARG A 498 -12.66 -18.66 17.87
CA ARG A 498 -13.96 -19.37 17.92
C ARG A 498 -14.14 -20.27 19.14
N PRO A 499 -13.15 -21.10 19.57
CA PRO A 499 -13.30 -21.91 20.78
C PRO A 499 -13.55 -21.06 22.04
N HIS A 500 -12.83 -19.94 22.16
CA HIS A 500 -13.00 -19.02 23.27
C HIS A 500 -14.39 -18.33 23.27
N VAL A 501 -14.85 -17.90 22.09
CA VAL A 501 -16.20 -17.31 21.94
C VAL A 501 -17.28 -18.32 22.30
N LEU A 502 -17.15 -19.57 21.87
CA LEU A 502 -18.12 -20.61 22.17
C LEU A 502 -18.15 -20.99 23.68
N SER A 503 -17.06 -20.75 24.42
CA SER A 503 -17.04 -20.91 25.88
C SER A 503 -17.79 -19.78 26.64
N LYS A 504 -18.07 -18.63 25.97
CA LYS A 504 -18.73 -17.46 26.55
C LYS A 504 -19.87 -16.93 25.64
N PRO A 505 -20.87 -17.77 25.29
CA PRO A 505 -21.86 -17.43 24.26
C PRO A 505 -22.77 -16.27 24.62
N ASN A 506 -22.97 -16.00 25.91
CA ASN A 506 -23.80 -14.88 26.39
C ASN A 506 -23.08 -13.54 26.39
N THR A 507 -21.76 -13.52 26.16
CA THR A 507 -20.93 -12.31 26.30
C THR A 507 -20.23 -11.95 25.00
N LEU A 508 -19.83 -12.93 24.21
CA LEU A 508 -19.05 -12.76 22.98
C LEU A 508 -19.83 -13.24 21.75
N SER A 509 -19.60 -12.59 20.61
CA SER A 509 -20.17 -12.97 19.31
C SER A 509 -19.09 -13.52 18.38
N VAL A 510 -19.47 -14.49 17.55
CA VAL A 510 -18.61 -15.07 16.51
C VAL A 510 -18.26 -14.07 15.39
N ASP A 511 -19.02 -13.00 15.27
CA ASP A 511 -18.78 -11.93 14.30
C ASP A 511 -17.75 -10.92 14.76
N TRP A 512 -17.37 -10.94 16.04
CA TRP A 512 -16.42 -9.99 16.59
C TRP A 512 -14.97 -10.46 16.44
N VAL A 513 -14.10 -9.49 16.22
CA VAL A 513 -12.66 -9.70 16.02
C VAL A 513 -11.90 -9.33 17.28
N PRO A 514 -11.11 -10.23 17.86
CA PRO A 514 -10.27 -9.90 19.00
C PRO A 514 -9.04 -9.11 18.58
N VAL A 515 -8.75 -8.03 19.31
CA VAL A 515 -7.55 -7.23 19.21
C VAL A 515 -6.81 -7.27 20.53
N TYR A 516 -5.53 -7.64 20.49
CA TYR A 516 -4.66 -7.79 21.65
C TYR A 516 -3.68 -6.63 21.78
N LYS A 517 -3.13 -6.46 22.99
CA LYS A 517 -2.02 -5.50 23.20
C LYS A 517 -0.80 -5.90 22.37
N LYS A 518 -0.21 -4.91 21.72
CA LYS A 518 1.04 -5.04 20.97
C LYS A 518 2.19 -4.46 21.81
N VAL A 519 3.38 -5.01 21.65
CA VAL A 519 4.61 -4.48 22.25
C VAL A 519 5.44 -3.85 21.15
N VAL A 520 5.93 -2.62 21.37
CA VAL A 520 6.83 -1.92 20.45
C VAL A 520 8.05 -1.38 21.20
N ASN A 521 9.17 -1.31 20.49
CA ASN A 521 10.41 -0.72 21.00
C ASN A 521 10.53 0.72 20.50
N ILE A 522 10.53 1.68 21.42
CA ILE A 522 10.65 3.11 21.16
C ILE A 522 12.06 3.54 21.56
N THR A 523 12.83 4.11 20.64
CA THR A 523 14.15 4.64 20.91
C THR A 523 14.05 6.13 21.23
N LEU A 524 14.38 6.52 22.46
CA LEU A 524 14.31 7.90 22.94
C LEU A 524 15.65 8.63 22.74
N THR A 525 16.75 7.94 23.06
CA THR A 525 18.14 8.41 22.84
C THR A 525 18.98 7.25 22.30
N LYS A 526 20.29 7.48 22.08
CA LYS A 526 21.20 6.39 21.67
C LYS A 526 21.25 5.25 22.69
N THR A 527 21.07 5.54 23.96
CA THR A 527 21.18 4.60 25.09
C THR A 527 19.82 4.21 25.66
N VAL A 528 18.87 5.15 25.75
CA VAL A 528 17.56 4.94 26.40
C VAL A 528 16.53 4.44 25.40
N LYS A 529 15.98 3.28 25.69
CA LYS A 529 14.90 2.64 24.93
C LYS A 529 13.70 2.39 25.86
N CYS A 530 12.50 2.34 25.28
CA CYS A 530 11.30 1.96 26.00
C CYS A 530 10.57 0.84 25.25
N LYS A 531 10.11 -0.18 25.99
CA LYS A 531 9.15 -1.16 25.49
C LYS A 531 7.75 -0.72 25.96
N ARG A 532 6.89 -0.31 25.01
CA ARG A 532 5.50 0.04 25.29
C ARG A 532 4.57 -1.11 24.93
N LYS A 533 3.68 -1.48 25.87
CA LYS A 533 2.61 -2.48 25.66
C LYS A 533 1.25 -1.77 25.71
N GLN A 534 0.51 -1.75 24.58
CA GLN A 534 -0.81 -1.11 24.49
C GLN A 534 -1.61 -1.69 23.32
N PHE A 535 -2.91 -1.45 23.30
CA PHE A 535 -3.75 -1.77 22.14
C PHE A 535 -3.47 -0.82 20.99
N PRO A 536 -3.28 -1.36 19.75
CA PRO A 536 -2.98 -0.57 18.57
C PRO A 536 -4.25 0.04 17.95
N CYS A 537 -4.95 0.88 18.71
CA CYS A 537 -6.16 1.56 18.24
C CYS A 537 -6.35 2.92 18.92
N VAL A 538 -7.13 3.77 18.27
CA VAL A 538 -7.55 5.09 18.79
C VAL A 538 -9.02 5.31 18.47
N PRO A 539 -9.74 6.16 19.24
CA PRO A 539 -11.11 6.57 18.91
C PRO A 539 -11.23 7.14 17.49
N ALA A 540 -12.34 6.84 16.81
CA ALA A 540 -12.56 7.21 15.41
C ALA A 540 -13.94 7.83 15.13
N CYS A 541 -14.59 8.49 16.12
CA CYS A 541 -15.74 9.35 15.85
C CYS A 541 -15.36 10.52 14.92
N ALA A 542 -14.11 10.95 15.00
CA ALA A 542 -13.46 11.83 14.05
C ALA A 542 -12.09 11.29 13.64
N ILE A 543 -11.68 11.57 12.41
CA ILE A 543 -10.37 11.24 11.85
C ILE A 543 -9.83 12.40 11.02
N THR A 544 -8.53 12.39 10.72
CA THR A 544 -7.98 13.39 9.78
C THR A 544 -8.36 13.05 8.35
N ILE A 545 -8.42 14.07 7.48
CA ILE A 545 -8.66 13.90 6.03
C ILE A 545 -7.68 12.88 5.42
N HIS A 546 -6.40 12.89 5.83
CA HIS A 546 -5.40 11.93 5.36
C HIS A 546 -5.77 10.47 5.66
N LYS A 547 -6.41 10.21 6.80
CA LYS A 547 -6.83 8.86 7.20
C LYS A 547 -8.16 8.42 6.61
N SER A 548 -8.90 9.34 5.97
CA SER A 548 -10.13 9.04 5.23
C SER A 548 -9.87 8.73 3.76
N GLN A 549 -8.65 8.93 3.28
CA GLN A 549 -8.26 8.52 1.93
C GLN A 549 -8.35 6.99 1.89
N GLU A 550 -9.12 6.47 0.96
CA GLU A 550 -9.49 5.05 0.83
C GLU A 550 -10.33 4.53 2.01
N PRO A 551 -11.64 4.70 1.94
CA PRO A 551 -12.57 4.17 2.94
C PRO A 551 -12.69 2.64 2.89
#